data_40823ebb234cabf29a6cee8db839576c
#
_entry.id   40823ebb234cabf29a6cee8db839576c
#
_cell.length_a   1.000
_cell.length_b   1.000
_cell.length_c   1.000
_cell.angle_alpha   90.00
_cell.angle_beta   90.00
_cell.angle_gamma   90.00
#
_symmetry.space_group_name_H-M   'P 1'
#
loop_
_entity.id
_entity.type
_entity.pdbx_description
1 polymer ?
#
loop_
_entity_poly.entity_id
_entity_poly.type
_entity_poly.pdbx_seq_one_letter_code
_entity_poly.pdbx_strand_id
1 'polypeptide(L)'
;LKEILQKTLLIISLLFLHLRLSFAEEPYILFDKSTYWFFVKDGEKVLFRTMAGYGLPGYHPKEKRGDFLTPEGVYQIVSVRPSEQYVYFAEVNYPNLNDLALSYFRGKITFEDLKNYLENAKADRRVKSILGDSLGIHGGGSFRWQGGKMDFNWTQGCIALDNDDLKRVLPYLKPGTKVYIINSSNSLFELVRKLAYPKMVKPLDFWEGGLYLNKDENTRLSFTIREEANGKRRLVYEEWVGGRLIKRVASGVDGRLPLTLEYKLKEELIKYIHTLVDPYPDRMIEAWK
;
A
#
# COMPACT_ATOMS: atom_id res chain seq x y z
N LEU A 1 -4.78 33.56 45.49
CA LEU A 1 -4.79 32.08 45.21
C LEU A 1 -5.76 31.74 44.07
N LYS A 2 -7.03 32.20 44.10
CA LYS A 2 -8.03 31.93 43.04
C LYS A 2 -7.61 32.50 41.66
N GLU A 3 -7.04 33.72 41.61
CA GLU A 3 -6.60 34.34 40.37
C GLU A 3 -5.39 33.62 39.75
N ILE A 4 -4.47 33.16 40.58
CA ILE A 4 -3.33 32.35 40.11
C ILE A 4 -3.82 31.02 39.52
N LEU A 5 -4.75 30.37 40.21
CA LEU A 5 -5.34 29.10 39.73
C LEU A 5 -6.07 29.28 38.39
N GLN A 6 -6.83 30.37 38.23
CA GLN A 6 -7.52 30.65 36.95
C GLN A 6 -6.54 30.96 35.81
N LYS A 7 -5.47 31.71 36.07
CA LYS A 7 -4.43 32.00 35.06
C LYS A 7 -3.65 30.74 34.69
N THR A 8 -3.37 29.87 35.66
CA THR A 8 -2.70 28.57 35.39
C THR A 8 -3.60 27.63 34.60
N LEU A 9 -4.90 27.56 34.92
CA LEU A 9 -5.86 26.75 34.13
C LEU A 9 -6.01 27.27 32.70
N LEU A 10 -6.01 28.59 32.51
CA LEU A 10 -6.10 29.23 31.19
C LEU A 10 -4.84 28.96 30.36
N ILE A 11 -3.65 29.01 30.97
CA ILE A 11 -2.38 28.69 30.32
C ILE A 11 -2.31 27.21 29.93
N ILE A 12 -2.76 26.31 30.83
CA ILE A 12 -2.82 24.89 30.55
C ILE A 12 -3.83 24.61 29.43
N SER A 13 -5.00 25.25 29.43
CA SER A 13 -6.01 25.13 28.37
C SER A 13 -5.50 25.68 27.04
N LEU A 14 -4.78 26.80 27.05
CA LEU A 14 -4.12 27.36 25.86
C LEU A 14 -2.96 26.48 25.37
N LEU A 15 -2.18 25.86 26.27
CA LEU A 15 -1.18 24.86 25.93
C LEU A 15 -1.82 23.59 25.32
N PHE A 16 -2.93 23.12 25.87
CA PHE A 16 -3.69 22.00 25.27
C PHE A 16 -4.36 22.39 23.95
N LEU A 17 -4.75 23.66 23.77
CA LEU A 17 -5.29 24.14 22.49
C LEU A 17 -4.21 24.30 21.42
N HIS A 18 -2.95 24.60 21.81
CA HIS A 18 -1.80 24.65 20.90
C HIS A 18 -1.14 23.28 20.69
N LEU A 19 -1.38 22.30 21.56
CA LEU A 19 -0.99 20.88 21.41
C LEU A 19 -2.01 20.06 20.62
N ARG A 20 -2.98 20.65 19.97
CA ARG A 20 -3.48 20.09 18.72
C ARG A 20 -2.37 20.29 17.67
N LEU A 21 -1.28 19.58 17.85
CA LEU A 21 -0.45 19.15 16.75
C LEU A 21 -1.40 18.39 15.83
N SER A 22 -2.01 19.10 14.89
CA SER A 22 -2.45 18.52 13.66
C SER A 22 -1.22 17.77 13.18
N PHE A 23 -1.19 16.47 13.36
CA PHE A 23 -0.29 15.63 12.57
C PHE A 23 -0.74 15.92 11.15
N ALA A 24 -0.05 16.86 10.51
CA ALA A 24 -0.23 17.08 9.09
C ALA A 24 0.04 15.71 8.48
N GLU A 25 -1.00 15.11 7.90
CA GLU A 25 -0.82 13.85 7.21
C GLU A 25 0.24 14.10 6.14
N GLU A 26 1.30 13.29 6.17
CA GLU A 26 2.37 13.46 5.18
C GLU A 26 1.81 13.09 3.80
N PRO A 27 2.11 13.91 2.77
CA PRO A 27 1.69 13.60 1.42
C PRO A 27 2.11 12.18 1.00
N TYR A 28 1.23 11.50 0.30
CA TYR A 28 1.45 10.14 -0.20
C TYR A 28 1.17 10.03 -1.69
N ILE A 29 1.67 8.95 -2.28
CA ILE A 29 1.44 8.61 -3.68
C ILE A 29 0.35 7.53 -3.75
N LEU A 30 -0.61 7.72 -4.67
CA LEU A 30 -1.57 6.69 -5.06
C LEU A 30 -1.49 6.51 -6.59
N PHE A 31 -1.14 5.32 -7.03
CA PHE A 31 -1.16 4.93 -8.44
C PHE A 31 -2.21 3.84 -8.67
N ASP A 32 -3.17 4.13 -9.54
CA ASP A 32 -4.19 3.16 -9.95
C ASP A 32 -3.90 2.64 -11.37
N LYS A 33 -3.48 1.38 -11.44
CA LYS A 33 -3.12 0.71 -12.70
C LYS A 33 -4.29 0.61 -13.68
N SER A 34 -5.53 0.49 -13.18
CA SER A 34 -6.71 0.33 -14.04
C SER A 34 -7.08 1.60 -14.81
N THR A 35 -6.70 2.75 -14.27
CA THR A 35 -7.00 4.07 -14.83
C THR A 35 -5.78 4.82 -15.33
N TYR A 36 -4.57 4.31 -15.06
CA TYR A 36 -3.28 4.97 -15.31
C TYR A 36 -3.09 6.27 -14.52
N TRP A 37 -3.97 6.60 -13.58
CA TRP A 37 -3.85 7.82 -12.80
C TRP A 37 -2.84 7.69 -11.67
N PHE A 38 -1.93 8.63 -11.65
CA PHE A 38 -0.96 8.88 -10.60
C PHE A 38 -1.36 10.14 -9.83
N PHE A 39 -1.50 10.00 -8.51
CA PHE A 39 -1.88 11.08 -7.62
C PHE A 39 -0.81 11.33 -6.58
N VAL A 40 -0.56 12.61 -6.26
CA VAL A 40 -0.01 13.03 -4.99
C VAL A 40 -1.16 13.54 -4.15
N LYS A 41 -1.34 13.00 -2.96
CA LYS A 41 -2.47 13.33 -2.08
C LYS A 41 -1.97 13.67 -0.67
N ASP A 42 -2.78 14.49 0.02
CA ASP A 42 -2.68 14.83 1.44
C ASP A 42 -4.05 14.54 2.04
N GLY A 43 -4.18 13.48 2.82
CA GLY A 43 -5.46 12.93 3.19
C GLY A 43 -6.35 12.64 1.96
N GLU A 44 -7.55 13.20 1.96
CA GLU A 44 -8.46 13.08 0.81
C GLU A 44 -8.14 14.09 -0.31
N LYS A 45 -7.37 15.15 -0.03
CA LYS A 45 -7.06 16.22 -0.98
C LYS A 45 -6.08 15.77 -2.04
N VAL A 46 -6.39 16.02 -3.30
CA VAL A 46 -5.47 15.84 -4.42
C VAL A 46 -4.60 17.09 -4.57
N LEU A 47 -3.29 16.94 -4.36
CA LEU A 47 -2.29 17.98 -4.57
C LEU A 47 -1.83 18.04 -6.02
N PHE A 48 -1.68 16.86 -6.65
CA PHE A 48 -1.28 16.74 -8.04
C PHE A 48 -1.84 15.44 -8.64
N ARG A 49 -2.13 15.45 -9.94
CA ARG A 49 -2.49 14.25 -10.69
C ARG A 49 -1.94 14.30 -12.12
N THR A 50 -1.54 13.16 -12.63
CA THR A 50 -1.12 12.96 -14.02
C THR A 50 -1.32 11.50 -14.43
N MET A 51 -1.23 11.20 -15.71
CA MET A 51 -1.17 9.82 -16.20
C MET A 51 0.25 9.29 -16.09
N ALA A 52 0.39 8.00 -15.75
CA ALA A 52 1.68 7.32 -15.67
C ALA A 52 1.69 6.04 -16.49
N GLY A 53 2.85 5.76 -17.08
CA GLY A 53 3.13 4.46 -17.67
C GLY A 53 3.56 3.46 -16.59
N TYR A 54 3.36 2.17 -16.88
CA TYR A 54 3.80 1.11 -16.00
C TYR A 54 4.15 -0.17 -16.79
N GLY A 55 4.40 -1.27 -16.11
CA GLY A 55 4.72 -2.55 -16.72
C GLY A 55 3.55 -3.17 -17.50
N LEU A 56 3.66 -4.43 -17.86
CA LEU A 56 2.62 -5.12 -18.61
C LEU A 56 1.27 -5.07 -17.86
N PRO A 57 0.15 -4.88 -18.60
CA PRO A 57 -1.17 -4.95 -18.01
C PRO A 57 -1.48 -6.38 -17.59
N GLY A 58 -2.16 -6.56 -16.48
CA GLY A 58 -2.59 -7.88 -16.06
C GLY A 58 -3.15 -7.89 -14.64
N TYR A 59 -4.00 -8.89 -14.40
CA TYR A 59 -4.57 -9.17 -13.08
C TYR A 59 -3.65 -10.02 -12.21
N HIS A 60 -2.57 -10.54 -12.81
CA HIS A 60 -1.61 -11.38 -12.09
C HIS A 60 -0.71 -10.50 -11.22
N PRO A 61 -0.43 -10.92 -9.98
CA PRO A 61 0.58 -10.28 -9.16
C PRO A 61 1.95 -10.44 -9.81
N LYS A 62 2.85 -9.49 -9.51
CA LYS A 62 4.26 -9.68 -9.82
C LYS A 62 4.78 -10.91 -9.06
N GLU A 63 5.37 -11.87 -9.79
CA GLU A 63 5.78 -13.16 -9.23
C GLU A 63 7.28 -13.41 -9.33
N LYS A 64 7.97 -12.77 -10.26
CA LYS A 64 9.40 -12.99 -10.50
C LYS A 64 10.07 -11.79 -11.17
N ARG A 65 11.40 -11.76 -11.12
CA ARG A 65 12.20 -10.86 -11.93
C ARG A 65 11.95 -11.11 -13.42
N GLY A 66 11.81 -10.04 -14.20
CA GLY A 66 11.67 -10.11 -15.65
C GLY A 66 10.25 -10.50 -16.14
N ASP A 67 9.24 -10.52 -15.27
CA ASP A 67 7.84 -10.66 -15.68
C ASP A 67 7.21 -9.35 -16.19
N PHE A 68 7.94 -8.25 -16.07
CA PHE A 68 7.54 -6.89 -16.48
C PHE A 68 6.25 -6.39 -15.83
N LEU A 69 5.80 -7.03 -14.74
CA LEU A 69 4.60 -6.63 -14.01
C LEU A 69 4.94 -5.58 -12.95
N THR A 70 4.08 -4.59 -12.82
CA THR A 70 4.11 -3.63 -11.71
C THR A 70 3.40 -4.24 -10.51
N PRO A 71 4.05 -4.31 -9.34
CA PRO A 71 3.42 -4.89 -8.15
C PRO A 71 2.25 -4.03 -7.66
N GLU A 72 1.40 -4.63 -6.84
CA GLU A 72 0.30 -3.96 -6.14
C GLU A 72 0.50 -4.13 -4.64
N GLY A 73 0.31 -3.06 -3.87
CA GLY A 73 0.56 -3.09 -2.43
C GLY A 73 0.80 -1.73 -1.82
N VAL A 74 1.29 -1.75 -0.59
CA VAL A 74 1.72 -0.56 0.16
C VAL A 74 3.24 -0.55 0.24
N TYR A 75 3.85 0.44 -0.36
CA TYR A 75 5.30 0.61 -0.42
C TYR A 75 5.74 1.92 0.22
N GLN A 76 7.03 2.08 0.39
CA GLN A 76 7.66 3.33 0.79
C GLN A 76 8.83 3.63 -0.14
N ILE A 77 9.06 4.91 -0.42
CA ILE A 77 10.27 5.36 -1.10
C ILE A 77 11.44 5.14 -0.15
N VAL A 78 12.50 4.49 -0.62
CA VAL A 78 13.73 4.22 0.15
C VAL A 78 14.89 5.08 -0.29
N SER A 79 14.91 5.52 -1.55
CA SER A 79 15.94 6.42 -2.07
C SER A 79 15.44 7.22 -3.25
N VAL A 80 16.00 8.42 -3.43
CA VAL A 80 15.77 9.25 -4.62
C VAL A 80 17.14 9.68 -5.14
N ARG A 81 17.40 9.45 -6.41
CA ARG A 81 18.69 9.76 -7.04
C ARG A 81 18.51 10.31 -8.45
N PRO A 82 19.39 11.19 -8.89
CA PRO A 82 19.47 11.56 -10.31
C PRO A 82 19.71 10.35 -11.21
N SER A 83 19.18 10.39 -12.41
CA SER A 83 19.33 9.35 -13.42
C SER A 83 19.58 10.00 -14.79
N GLU A 84 20.64 9.62 -15.47
CA GLU A 84 20.94 10.11 -16.82
C GLU A 84 19.84 9.73 -17.83
N GLN A 85 19.26 8.53 -17.67
CA GLN A 85 18.23 8.01 -18.55
C GLN A 85 16.83 8.52 -18.21
N TYR A 86 16.54 8.75 -16.92
CA TYR A 86 15.18 8.96 -16.41
C TYR A 86 15.00 10.24 -15.61
N VAL A 87 15.94 11.16 -15.67
CA VAL A 87 15.99 12.42 -14.91
C VAL A 87 16.17 12.18 -13.41
N TYR A 88 15.26 11.48 -12.77
CA TYR A 88 15.33 10.97 -11.39
C TYR A 88 14.74 9.57 -11.31
N PHE A 89 15.19 8.82 -10.30
CA PHE A 89 14.67 7.52 -9.92
C PHE A 89 14.40 7.51 -8.42
N ALA A 90 13.13 7.37 -8.06
CA ALA A 90 12.68 7.19 -6.69
C ALA A 90 12.37 5.70 -6.47
N GLU A 91 13.26 5.01 -5.77
CA GLU A 91 13.18 3.58 -5.52
C GLU A 91 12.20 3.27 -4.39
N VAL A 92 11.37 2.25 -4.54
CA VAL A 92 10.46 1.75 -3.50
C VAL A 92 10.98 0.47 -2.86
N ASN A 93 10.55 0.18 -1.64
CA ASN A 93 10.92 -1.01 -0.86
C ASN A 93 10.23 -2.31 -1.35
N TYR A 94 10.25 -2.55 -2.66
CA TYR A 94 9.77 -3.81 -3.23
C TYR A 94 10.91 -4.86 -3.24
N PRO A 95 10.62 -6.14 -2.93
CA PRO A 95 9.38 -6.67 -2.35
C PRO A 95 9.24 -6.32 -0.86
N ASN A 96 7.99 -6.08 -0.43
CA ASN A 96 7.68 -5.92 0.98
C ASN A 96 7.31 -7.27 1.62
N LEU A 97 6.97 -7.26 2.91
CA LEU A 97 6.63 -8.48 3.63
C LEU A 97 5.40 -9.19 3.07
N ASN A 98 4.38 -8.47 2.62
CA ASN A 98 3.19 -9.08 2.05
C ASN A 98 3.49 -9.76 0.70
N ASP A 99 4.33 -9.14 -0.14
CA ASP A 99 4.79 -9.76 -1.39
C ASP A 99 5.49 -11.10 -1.11
N LEU A 100 6.36 -11.12 -0.12
CA LEU A 100 7.10 -12.32 0.30
C LEU A 100 6.17 -13.39 0.88
N ALA A 101 5.26 -13.00 1.78
CA ALA A 101 4.32 -13.93 2.40
C ALA A 101 3.39 -14.58 1.37
N LEU A 102 2.87 -13.80 0.44
CA LEU A 102 2.05 -14.31 -0.66
C LEU A 102 2.84 -15.22 -1.60
N SER A 103 4.09 -14.88 -1.89
CA SER A 103 4.96 -15.68 -2.76
C SER A 103 5.33 -17.01 -2.10
N TYR A 104 5.58 -17.00 -0.78
CA TYR A 104 5.79 -18.22 0.00
C TYR A 104 4.54 -19.10 0.01
N PHE A 105 3.37 -18.53 0.33
CA PHE A 105 2.09 -19.24 0.31
C PHE A 105 1.81 -19.91 -1.05
N ARG A 106 2.22 -19.27 -2.14
CA ARG A 106 2.07 -19.79 -3.51
C ARG A 106 3.18 -20.75 -3.93
N GLY A 107 4.10 -21.08 -3.05
CA GLY A 107 5.23 -21.95 -3.34
C GLY A 107 6.23 -21.38 -4.37
N LYS A 108 6.27 -20.04 -4.54
CA LYS A 108 7.20 -19.38 -5.45
C LYS A 108 8.58 -19.15 -4.81
N ILE A 109 8.61 -19.05 -3.50
CA ILE A 109 9.84 -18.98 -2.70
C ILE A 109 9.77 -20.02 -1.57
N THR A 110 10.92 -20.46 -1.09
CA THR A 110 11.03 -21.36 0.06
C THR A 110 10.92 -20.56 1.37
N PHE A 111 10.74 -21.27 2.49
CA PHE A 111 10.79 -20.63 3.80
C PHE A 111 12.18 -20.06 4.11
N GLU A 112 13.23 -20.72 3.65
CA GLU A 112 14.59 -20.24 3.80
C GLU A 112 14.84 -18.95 3.02
N ASP A 113 14.31 -18.82 1.78
CA ASP A 113 14.37 -17.58 1.02
C ASP A 113 13.69 -16.44 1.78
N LEU A 114 12.51 -16.70 2.34
CA LEU A 114 11.76 -15.74 3.12
C LEU A 114 12.53 -15.30 4.36
N LYS A 115 13.11 -16.24 5.11
CA LYS A 115 13.92 -15.98 6.30
C LYS A 115 15.16 -15.15 5.97
N ASN A 116 15.92 -15.55 4.95
CA ASN A 116 17.09 -14.81 4.48
C ASN A 116 16.76 -13.38 4.09
N TYR A 117 15.60 -13.18 3.48
CA TYR A 117 15.10 -11.85 3.14
C TYR A 117 14.93 -10.96 4.36
N LEU A 118 14.28 -11.47 5.38
CA LEU A 118 13.96 -10.73 6.59
C LEU A 118 15.19 -10.43 7.44
N GLU A 119 16.12 -11.38 7.51
CA GLU A 119 17.38 -11.19 8.23
C GLU A 119 18.24 -10.10 7.55
N ASN A 120 18.27 -10.09 6.23
CA ASN A 120 18.99 -9.07 5.48
C ASN A 120 18.29 -7.71 5.54
N ALA A 121 16.97 -7.66 5.51
CA ALA A 121 16.21 -6.43 5.68
C ALA A 121 16.44 -5.79 7.07
N LYS A 122 16.54 -6.61 8.13
CA LYS A 122 16.92 -6.14 9.46
C LYS A 122 18.34 -5.57 9.53
N ALA A 123 19.25 -6.07 8.69
CA ALA A 123 20.64 -5.64 8.61
C ALA A 123 20.86 -4.50 7.60
N ASP A 124 19.77 -3.91 7.07
CA ASP A 124 19.79 -2.88 6.01
C ASP A 124 20.60 -3.31 4.77
N ARG A 125 20.63 -4.60 4.50
CA ARG A 125 21.31 -5.18 3.34
C ARG A 125 20.32 -5.39 2.20
N ARG A 126 20.65 -4.88 1.02
CA ARG A 126 19.88 -5.17 -0.19
C ARG A 126 20.11 -6.61 -0.62
N VAL A 127 19.04 -7.39 -0.66
CA VAL A 127 19.06 -8.75 -1.18
C VAL A 127 18.43 -8.78 -2.57
N LYS A 128 19.14 -9.36 -3.52
CA LYS A 128 18.56 -9.65 -4.83
C LYS A 128 17.47 -10.72 -4.69
N SER A 129 16.24 -10.36 -4.94
CA SER A 129 15.10 -11.26 -4.87
C SER A 129 14.86 -11.98 -6.20
N ILE A 130 14.38 -13.21 -6.11
CA ILE A 130 13.80 -13.89 -7.29
C ILE A 130 12.52 -13.19 -7.77
N LEU A 131 11.85 -12.44 -6.86
CA LEU A 131 10.67 -11.63 -7.19
C LEU A 131 11.04 -10.38 -8.00
N GLY A 132 12.31 -10.03 -8.05
CA GLY A 132 12.84 -8.79 -8.62
C GLY A 132 13.16 -7.77 -7.53
N ASP A 133 13.74 -6.67 -7.94
CA ASP A 133 14.15 -5.53 -7.11
C ASP A 133 14.21 -4.27 -7.98
N SER A 134 14.70 -3.17 -7.41
CA SER A 134 14.95 -1.93 -8.14
C SER A 134 13.73 -1.40 -8.89
N LEU A 135 12.56 -1.49 -8.30
CA LEU A 135 11.35 -0.87 -8.80
C LEU A 135 11.17 0.51 -8.19
N GLY A 136 10.58 1.42 -8.96
CA GLY A 136 10.41 2.80 -8.50
C GLY A 136 9.57 3.65 -9.43
N ILE A 137 9.61 4.95 -9.15
CA ILE A 137 8.97 6.02 -9.93
C ILE A 137 10.09 6.78 -10.62
N HIS A 138 9.97 7.00 -11.93
CA HIS A 138 10.99 7.67 -12.73
C HIS A 138 10.40 8.48 -13.89
N GLY A 139 11.23 9.29 -14.51
CA GLY A 139 10.88 10.03 -15.73
C GLY A 139 11.06 9.20 -17.00
N GLY A 140 11.17 9.87 -18.11
CA GLY A 140 11.38 9.25 -19.42
C GLY A 140 10.09 9.11 -20.23
N GLY A 141 8.96 9.63 -19.73
CA GLY A 141 7.68 9.69 -20.44
C GLY A 141 6.66 8.68 -19.91
N SER A 142 5.42 9.11 -19.84
CA SER A 142 4.30 8.29 -19.37
C SER A 142 3.87 7.22 -20.37
N PHE A 143 4.18 7.42 -21.67
CA PHE A 143 3.83 6.46 -22.71
C PHE A 143 4.92 6.35 -23.79
N ARG A 144 4.74 5.39 -24.70
CA ARG A 144 5.48 5.24 -25.96
C ARG A 144 4.51 5.21 -27.12
N TRP A 145 4.93 5.75 -28.27
CA TRP A 145 4.21 5.55 -29.52
C TRP A 145 4.55 4.17 -30.08
N GLN A 146 3.53 3.32 -30.21
CA GLN A 146 3.68 2.01 -30.80
C GLN A 146 2.54 1.74 -31.79
N GLY A 147 2.87 1.55 -33.07
CA GLY A 147 1.85 1.31 -34.09
C GLY A 147 0.80 2.43 -34.22
N GLY A 148 1.18 3.69 -34.01
CA GLY A 148 0.27 4.85 -34.08
C GLY A 148 -0.63 5.03 -32.85
N LYS A 149 -0.41 4.27 -31.78
CA LYS A 149 -1.17 4.36 -30.51
C LYS A 149 -0.25 4.68 -29.35
N MET A 150 -0.79 5.37 -28.33
CA MET A 150 -0.09 5.58 -27.07
C MET A 150 -0.11 4.27 -26.25
N ASP A 151 1.08 3.74 -25.96
CA ASP A 151 1.26 2.60 -25.10
C ASP A 151 1.79 3.04 -23.71
N PHE A 152 0.98 2.91 -22.69
CA PHE A 152 1.33 3.20 -21.31
C PHE A 152 1.95 1.98 -20.59
N ASN A 153 2.03 0.82 -21.24
CA ASN A 153 2.52 -0.43 -20.66
C ASN A 153 3.89 -0.82 -21.20
N TRP A 154 4.86 0.07 -21.08
CA TRP A 154 6.17 -0.06 -21.71
C TRP A 154 7.34 -0.31 -20.75
N THR A 155 7.11 -0.18 -19.43
CA THR A 155 8.20 -0.36 -18.45
C THR A 155 8.41 -1.83 -18.07
N GLN A 156 9.48 -2.10 -17.35
CA GLN A 156 9.76 -3.43 -16.79
C GLN A 156 9.22 -3.59 -15.36
N GLY A 157 8.16 -2.83 -15.03
CA GLY A 157 7.50 -2.86 -13.73
C GLY A 157 7.57 -1.56 -12.93
N CYS A 158 8.37 -0.59 -13.34
CA CYS A 158 8.41 0.75 -12.75
C CYS A 158 7.19 1.59 -13.15
N ILE A 159 6.94 2.67 -12.41
CA ILE A 159 5.97 3.71 -12.74
C ILE A 159 6.73 4.83 -13.43
N ALA A 160 6.33 5.19 -14.64
CA ALA A 160 6.98 6.21 -15.46
C ALA A 160 6.12 7.44 -15.65
N LEU A 161 6.68 8.61 -15.39
CA LEU A 161 6.05 9.92 -15.57
C LEU A 161 6.72 10.69 -16.71
N ASP A 162 6.02 11.67 -17.25
CA ASP A 162 6.65 12.67 -18.08
C ASP A 162 7.66 13.46 -17.25
N ASN A 163 8.76 13.89 -17.88
CA ASN A 163 9.88 14.51 -17.17
C ASN A 163 9.48 15.77 -16.40
N ASP A 164 8.57 16.56 -16.95
CA ASP A 164 8.11 17.78 -16.29
C ASP A 164 7.17 17.48 -15.12
N ASP A 165 6.33 16.46 -15.26
CA ASP A 165 5.47 15.99 -14.16
C ASP A 165 6.31 15.36 -13.05
N LEU A 166 7.36 14.58 -13.40
CA LEU A 166 8.29 14.06 -12.40
C LEU A 166 8.95 15.20 -11.58
N LYS A 167 9.41 16.27 -12.25
CA LYS A 167 9.99 17.44 -11.55
C LYS A 167 9.00 18.11 -10.61
N ARG A 168 7.71 18.20 -11.00
CA ARG A 168 6.64 18.77 -10.15
C ARG A 168 6.38 17.94 -8.91
N VAL A 169 6.44 16.61 -9.01
CA VAL A 169 6.19 15.71 -7.87
C VAL A 169 7.44 15.41 -7.05
N LEU A 170 8.63 15.76 -7.54
CA LEU A 170 9.89 15.50 -6.86
C LEU A 170 9.94 15.96 -5.38
N PRO A 171 9.35 17.12 -4.98
CA PRO A 171 9.30 17.53 -3.58
C PRO A 171 8.56 16.55 -2.65
N TYR A 172 7.70 15.71 -3.21
CA TYR A 172 6.92 14.70 -2.48
C TYR A 172 7.57 13.31 -2.53
N LEU A 173 8.52 13.08 -3.43
CA LEU A 173 9.26 11.83 -3.53
C LEU A 173 10.43 11.84 -2.55
N LYS A 174 10.18 11.47 -1.30
CA LYS A 174 11.18 11.47 -0.21
C LYS A 174 11.26 10.07 0.42
N PRO A 175 12.42 9.65 0.96
CA PRO A 175 12.49 8.46 1.78
C PRO A 175 11.42 8.49 2.89
N GLY A 176 10.66 7.39 3.02
CA GLY A 176 9.53 7.29 3.93
C GLY A 176 8.16 7.61 3.31
N THR A 177 8.10 8.34 2.18
CA THR A 177 6.82 8.63 1.51
C THR A 177 6.11 7.33 1.13
N LYS A 178 4.87 7.16 1.59
CA LYS A 178 4.03 5.99 1.27
C LYS A 178 3.60 6.00 -0.20
N VAL A 179 3.66 4.85 -0.83
CA VAL A 179 3.26 4.62 -2.22
C VAL A 179 2.27 3.48 -2.26
N TYR A 180 1.02 3.79 -2.56
CA TYR A 180 -0.05 2.82 -2.75
C TYR A 180 -0.19 2.52 -4.23
N ILE A 181 0.05 1.28 -4.62
CA ILE A 181 -0.13 0.81 -6.00
C ILE A 181 -1.32 -0.14 -5.99
N ILE A 182 -2.39 0.24 -6.66
CA ILE A 182 -3.64 -0.51 -6.70
C ILE A 182 -4.08 -0.80 -8.14
N ASN A 183 -5.02 -1.70 -8.26
CA ASN A 183 -5.85 -1.87 -9.46
C ASN A 183 -7.32 -1.83 -9.01
N SER A 184 -7.97 -0.68 -9.17
CA SER A 184 -9.34 -0.47 -8.70
C SER A 184 -10.38 -1.32 -9.45
N SER A 185 -10.03 -1.95 -10.58
CA SER A 185 -10.88 -2.91 -11.27
C SER A 185 -10.93 -4.29 -10.58
N ASN A 186 -9.97 -4.59 -9.70
CA ASN A 186 -9.96 -5.84 -8.93
C ASN A 186 -11.18 -5.95 -8.00
N SER A 187 -11.53 -7.18 -7.59
CA SER A 187 -12.49 -7.41 -6.51
C SER A 187 -11.99 -6.83 -5.18
N LEU A 188 -12.91 -6.59 -4.24
CA LEU A 188 -12.53 -6.14 -2.90
C LEU A 188 -11.57 -7.12 -2.22
N PHE A 189 -11.79 -8.43 -2.38
CA PHE A 189 -10.89 -9.45 -1.85
C PHE A 189 -9.46 -9.28 -2.37
N GLU A 190 -9.30 -9.08 -3.68
CA GLU A 190 -7.97 -8.89 -4.29
C GLU A 190 -7.31 -7.59 -3.84
N LEU A 191 -8.08 -6.50 -3.75
CA LEU A 191 -7.56 -5.22 -3.22
C LEU A 191 -7.07 -5.38 -1.78
N VAL A 192 -7.90 -5.96 -0.92
CA VAL A 192 -7.50 -6.21 0.49
C VAL A 192 -6.28 -7.12 0.53
N ARG A 193 -6.23 -8.21 -0.26
CA ARG A 193 -5.10 -9.13 -0.28
C ARG A 193 -3.77 -8.46 -0.61
N LYS A 194 -3.79 -7.49 -1.52
CA LYS A 194 -2.59 -6.75 -1.91
C LYS A 194 -2.14 -5.73 -0.88
N LEU A 195 -3.09 -5.09 -0.22
CA LEU A 195 -2.84 -4.04 0.75
C LEU A 195 -2.68 -4.57 2.18
N ALA A 196 -3.11 -5.81 2.45
CA ALA A 196 -3.14 -6.37 3.80
C ALA A 196 -1.74 -6.61 4.38
N TYR A 197 -1.67 -6.53 5.69
CA TYR A 197 -0.56 -7.02 6.48
C TYR A 197 -0.76 -8.52 6.76
N PRO A 198 0.22 -9.38 6.49
CA PRO A 198 0.09 -10.81 6.74
C PRO A 198 0.07 -11.08 8.24
N LYS A 199 -0.85 -11.93 8.68
CA LYS A 199 -0.99 -12.31 10.09
C LYS A 199 0.05 -13.35 10.50
N MET A 200 0.30 -14.31 9.62
CA MET A 200 1.26 -15.40 9.79
C MET A 200 1.89 -15.77 8.46
N VAL A 201 3.11 -16.28 8.53
CA VAL A 201 3.83 -16.77 7.35
C VAL A 201 3.88 -18.31 7.30
N LYS A 202 3.45 -18.96 8.35
CA LYS A 202 3.24 -20.41 8.48
C LYS A 202 1.82 -20.67 9.00
N PRO A 203 1.19 -21.76 8.58
CA PRO A 203 1.59 -22.79 7.62
C PRO A 203 1.27 -22.41 6.17
N LEU A 204 1.80 -23.19 5.18
CA LEU A 204 1.51 -23.05 3.73
C LEU A 204 0.07 -23.41 3.35
N ASP A 205 -0.71 -24.00 4.27
CA ASP A 205 -2.08 -24.44 3.98
C ASP A 205 -3.05 -23.27 3.76
N PHE A 206 -2.71 -22.11 4.28
CA PHE A 206 -3.49 -20.90 4.09
C PHE A 206 -2.62 -19.64 4.24
N TRP A 207 -3.08 -18.58 3.62
CA TRP A 207 -2.60 -17.20 3.86
C TRP A 207 -3.72 -16.42 4.54
N GLU A 208 -3.37 -15.67 5.59
CA GLU A 208 -4.29 -14.80 6.32
C GLU A 208 -3.66 -13.42 6.48
N GLY A 209 -4.45 -12.39 6.24
CA GLY A 209 -4.01 -11.01 6.40
C GLY A 209 -5.18 -10.07 6.68
N GLY A 210 -4.85 -8.89 7.11
CA GLY A 210 -5.84 -7.87 7.41
C GLY A 210 -5.29 -6.46 7.33
N LEU A 211 -6.19 -5.51 7.43
CA LEU A 211 -5.89 -4.09 7.54
C LEU A 211 -7.00 -3.38 8.31
N TYR A 212 -6.64 -2.26 8.92
CA TYR A 212 -7.58 -1.31 9.50
C TYR A 212 -7.48 0.03 8.77
N LEU A 213 -8.61 0.73 8.68
CA LEU A 213 -8.71 2.10 8.20
C LEU A 213 -9.38 2.93 9.30
N ASN A 214 -8.82 4.07 9.61
CA ASN A 214 -9.49 5.05 10.47
C ASN A 214 -10.25 6.02 9.57
N LYS A 215 -11.59 5.93 9.58
CA LYS A 215 -12.46 6.82 8.83
C LYS A 215 -12.54 8.20 9.51
N ASP A 216 -12.53 8.18 10.83
CA ASP A 216 -12.46 9.35 11.70
C ASP A 216 -11.90 8.91 13.09
N GLU A 217 -11.88 9.82 14.06
CA GLU A 217 -11.36 9.57 15.43
C GLU A 217 -12.11 8.43 16.16
N ASN A 218 -13.37 8.18 15.81
CA ASN A 218 -14.24 7.21 16.48
C ASN A 218 -14.59 6.00 15.62
N THR A 219 -14.43 6.10 14.29
CA THR A 219 -14.90 5.07 13.34
C THR A 219 -13.72 4.37 12.69
N ARG A 220 -13.65 3.06 12.88
CA ARG A 220 -12.65 2.18 12.27
C ARG A 220 -13.31 1.12 11.42
N LEU A 221 -12.77 0.93 10.21
CA LEU A 221 -13.12 -0.17 9.31
C LEU A 221 -12.04 -1.25 9.40
N SER A 222 -12.46 -2.50 9.48
CA SER A 222 -11.56 -3.66 9.52
C SER A 222 -11.87 -4.58 8.35
N PHE A 223 -10.81 -5.03 7.69
CA PHE A 223 -10.89 -6.05 6.65
C PHE A 223 -9.92 -7.16 7.00
N THR A 224 -10.44 -8.37 7.17
CA THR A 224 -9.61 -9.57 7.33
C THR A 224 -9.95 -10.56 6.24
N ILE A 225 -8.92 -11.18 5.67
CA ILE A 225 -9.09 -12.18 4.63
C ILE A 225 -8.26 -13.41 4.92
N ARG A 226 -8.75 -14.54 4.41
CA ARG A 226 -8.07 -15.83 4.42
C ARG A 226 -8.24 -16.50 3.06
N GLU A 227 -7.14 -17.01 2.52
CA GLU A 227 -7.09 -17.81 1.31
C GLU A 227 -6.47 -19.17 1.64
N GLU A 228 -7.16 -20.25 1.35
CA GLU A 228 -6.68 -21.62 1.57
C GLU A 228 -6.01 -22.15 0.29
N ALA A 229 -5.07 -23.08 0.41
CA ALA A 229 -4.37 -23.68 -0.72
C ALA A 229 -5.32 -24.38 -1.72
N ASN A 230 -6.50 -24.85 -1.27
CA ASN A 230 -7.56 -25.40 -2.10
C ASN A 230 -8.38 -24.37 -2.88
N GLY A 231 -8.02 -23.07 -2.78
CA GLY A 231 -8.67 -21.95 -3.45
C GLY A 231 -9.88 -21.36 -2.72
N LYS A 232 -10.25 -21.89 -1.54
CA LYS A 232 -11.32 -21.32 -0.73
C LYS A 232 -10.89 -19.98 -0.14
N ARG A 233 -11.77 -18.99 -0.21
CA ARG A 233 -11.49 -17.61 0.18
C ARG A 233 -12.55 -17.08 1.13
N ARG A 234 -12.14 -16.32 2.12
CA ARG A 234 -13.05 -15.62 3.04
C ARG A 234 -12.58 -14.19 3.22
N LEU A 235 -13.56 -13.27 3.21
CA LEU A 235 -13.38 -11.88 3.58
C LEU A 235 -14.39 -11.56 4.70
N VAL A 236 -13.90 -10.92 5.75
CA VAL A 236 -14.74 -10.39 6.83
C VAL A 236 -14.51 -8.88 6.89
N TYR A 237 -15.59 -8.14 6.77
CA TYR A 237 -15.64 -6.71 6.99
C TYR A 237 -16.28 -6.41 8.33
N GLU A 238 -15.69 -5.50 9.09
CA GLU A 238 -16.25 -5.01 10.34
C GLU A 238 -16.15 -3.49 10.40
N GLU A 239 -17.18 -2.87 10.99
CA GLU A 239 -17.23 -1.45 11.28
C GLU A 239 -17.37 -1.25 12.79
N TRP A 240 -16.48 -0.45 13.34
CA TRP A 240 -16.37 -0.18 14.76
C TRP A 240 -16.56 1.30 15.03
N VAL A 241 -17.42 1.67 15.99
CA VAL A 241 -17.63 3.06 16.40
C VAL A 241 -17.46 3.16 17.92
N GLY A 242 -16.59 4.04 18.38
CA GLY A 242 -16.29 4.21 19.81
C GLY A 242 -15.81 2.90 20.47
N GLY A 243 -15.10 2.06 19.73
CA GLY A 243 -14.62 0.74 20.21
C GLY A 243 -15.70 -0.36 20.24
N ARG A 244 -16.93 -0.08 19.76
CA ARG A 244 -18.03 -1.07 19.69
C ARG A 244 -18.21 -1.55 18.26
N LEU A 245 -18.33 -2.87 18.08
CA LEU A 245 -18.67 -3.47 16.81
C LEU A 245 -20.13 -3.14 16.47
N ILE A 246 -20.36 -2.39 15.38
CA ILE A 246 -21.70 -2.00 14.94
C ILE A 246 -22.16 -2.77 13.70
N LYS A 247 -21.21 -3.28 12.91
CA LYS A 247 -21.52 -4.05 11.70
C LYS A 247 -20.45 -5.10 11.46
N ARG A 248 -20.90 -6.30 11.09
CA ARG A 248 -20.04 -7.39 10.62
C ARG A 248 -20.68 -8.06 9.41
N VAL A 249 -19.91 -8.26 8.36
CA VAL A 249 -20.35 -8.98 7.15
C VAL A 249 -19.23 -9.93 6.73
N ALA A 250 -19.58 -11.18 6.49
CA ALA A 250 -18.68 -12.18 5.98
C ALA A 250 -19.06 -12.56 4.54
N SER A 251 -18.06 -12.79 3.71
CA SER A 251 -18.25 -13.28 2.33
C SER A 251 -18.65 -14.75 2.30
N GLY A 252 -19.11 -15.22 1.13
CA GLY A 252 -19.12 -16.63 0.76
C GLY A 252 -17.71 -17.23 0.70
N VAL A 253 -17.64 -18.49 0.30
CA VAL A 253 -16.39 -19.27 0.20
C VAL A 253 -15.51 -18.86 -0.98
N ASP A 254 -16.00 -17.98 -1.85
CA ASP A 254 -15.30 -17.38 -2.99
C ASP A 254 -14.69 -16.00 -2.64
N GLY A 255 -14.87 -15.53 -1.41
CA GLY A 255 -14.39 -14.24 -0.95
C GLY A 255 -15.22 -13.04 -1.41
N ARG A 256 -16.40 -13.24 -2.02
CA ARG A 256 -17.22 -12.18 -2.57
C ARG A 256 -18.32 -11.75 -1.61
N LEU A 257 -18.56 -10.46 -1.56
CA LEU A 257 -19.71 -9.83 -0.90
C LEU A 257 -20.81 -9.51 -1.93
N PRO A 258 -22.05 -9.21 -1.51
CA PRO A 258 -23.05 -8.65 -2.40
C PRO A 258 -22.49 -7.45 -3.17
N LEU A 259 -22.75 -7.40 -4.47
CA LEU A 259 -22.10 -6.46 -5.40
C LEU A 259 -22.17 -5.00 -4.96
N THR A 260 -23.34 -4.54 -4.53
CA THR A 260 -23.55 -3.16 -4.06
C THR A 260 -22.70 -2.83 -2.82
N LEU A 261 -22.56 -3.78 -1.89
CA LEU A 261 -21.73 -3.62 -0.71
C LEU A 261 -20.25 -3.63 -1.09
N GLU A 262 -19.84 -4.53 -1.98
CA GLU A 262 -18.47 -4.62 -2.47
C GLU A 262 -18.02 -3.30 -3.10
N TYR A 263 -18.84 -2.69 -3.96
CA TYR A 263 -18.55 -1.37 -4.56
C TYR A 263 -18.36 -0.29 -3.50
N LYS A 264 -19.32 -0.18 -2.57
CA LYS A 264 -19.24 0.80 -1.49
C LYS A 264 -17.97 0.64 -0.65
N LEU A 265 -17.63 -0.59 -0.29
CA LEU A 265 -16.45 -0.86 0.54
C LEU A 265 -15.13 -0.64 -0.22
N LYS A 266 -15.10 -0.87 -1.54
CA LYS A 266 -13.96 -0.50 -2.40
C LYS A 266 -13.74 1.01 -2.41
N GLU A 267 -14.80 1.78 -2.59
CA GLU A 267 -14.72 3.25 -2.55
C GLU A 267 -14.21 3.75 -1.20
N GLU A 268 -14.73 3.21 -0.09
CA GLU A 268 -14.28 3.55 1.26
C GLU A 268 -12.81 3.14 1.49
N LEU A 269 -12.40 1.95 1.06
CA LEU A 269 -11.03 1.49 1.15
C LEU A 269 -10.06 2.42 0.41
N ILE A 270 -10.38 2.80 -0.83
CA ILE A 270 -9.54 3.69 -1.64
C ILE A 270 -9.54 5.12 -1.06
N LYS A 271 -10.69 5.60 -0.59
CA LYS A 271 -10.85 6.92 0.00
C LYS A 271 -9.97 7.10 1.26
N TYR A 272 -10.00 6.12 2.15
CA TYR A 272 -9.27 6.15 3.43
C TYR A 272 -7.95 5.36 3.40
N ILE A 273 -7.42 5.04 2.21
CA ILE A 273 -6.21 4.21 2.06
C ILE A 273 -5.00 4.77 2.83
N HIS A 274 -4.91 6.10 2.96
CA HIS A 274 -3.83 6.78 3.67
C HIS A 274 -3.86 6.52 5.19
N THR A 275 -4.99 6.11 5.75
CA THR A 275 -5.16 5.77 7.16
C THR A 275 -4.93 4.30 7.48
N LEU A 276 -4.38 3.54 6.51
CA LEU A 276 -4.06 2.12 6.70
C LEU A 276 -3.14 1.88 7.88
N VAL A 277 -3.55 0.98 8.76
CA VAL A 277 -2.79 0.55 9.95
C VAL A 277 -2.64 -0.97 9.93
N ASP A 278 -1.44 -1.41 10.33
CA ASP A 278 -1.18 -2.83 10.59
C ASP A 278 -2.02 -3.31 11.79
N PRO A 279 -2.89 -4.29 11.63
CA PRO A 279 -3.66 -4.85 12.75
C PRO A 279 -2.83 -5.81 13.63
N TYR A 280 -1.59 -6.12 13.27
CA TYR A 280 -0.75 -7.13 13.91
C TYR A 280 0.65 -6.63 14.30
N PRO A 281 0.82 -5.43 14.89
CA PRO A 281 2.14 -4.81 15.06
C PRO A 281 3.11 -5.65 15.89
N ASP A 282 2.60 -6.44 16.86
CA ASP A 282 3.43 -7.18 17.82
C ASP A 282 3.74 -8.63 17.42
N ARG A 283 3.12 -9.17 16.36
CA ARG A 283 3.17 -10.61 16.04
C ARG A 283 4.27 -11.01 15.07
N MET A 284 4.83 -10.06 14.35
CA MET A 284 5.77 -10.36 13.28
C MET A 284 7.15 -10.79 13.78
N ILE A 285 7.51 -10.42 15.01
CA ILE A 285 8.81 -10.75 15.60
C ILE A 285 8.83 -12.17 16.17
N GLU A 286 7.72 -12.68 16.68
CA GLU A 286 7.65 -14.01 17.28
C GLU A 286 7.46 -15.16 16.29
N ALA A 287 6.80 -14.92 15.16
CA ALA A 287 6.61 -15.91 14.11
C ALA A 287 7.91 -16.32 13.38
N TRP A 288 9.02 -15.63 13.68
CA TRP A 288 10.32 -15.80 13.04
C TRP A 288 11.40 -16.42 13.94
N LYS A 289 11.05 -16.64 15.21
CA LYS A 289 11.87 -17.43 16.14
C LYS A 289 11.51 -18.92 16.03
#